data_25c155da405173e66e0294cd9929f851
#
_entry.id   25c155da405173e66e0294cd9929f851
#
_cell.length_a   1.000
_cell.length_b   1.000
_cell.length_c   1.000
_cell.angle_alpha   90.00
_cell.angle_beta   90.00
_cell.angle_gamma   90.00
#
_symmetry.space_group_name_H-M   'P 1'
#
loop_
_entity.id
_entity.type
_entity.pdbx_description
1 polymer ?
#
loop_
_entity_poly.entity_id
_entity_poly.type
_entity_poly.pdbx_seq_one_letter_code
_entity_poly.pdbx_strand_id
1 'polypeptide(L)'
;MRLAAVVGVFAVVAFLALSDSAGAETISHGRFKNAPVFRPAGAVRHFAFLFSGDGGWNGGLTSIANTLAADGTLVVGIDTERLYANLDADGGSCVFPDGDLENLSHFVQAFYHLPTYFTPILIGHSAGASMVYAMLAQAPPGTFAGGLSLSFCVDLDLRKPLCRAESLSYKPQRDGIGVTLLPAPKLGAPWIAMHGKDDDVCSPLEAKEFVARVNGAKYVELPGVDHNYGNGKAWTVQFKAAFDSIAAGAAQSLAQPPVALGELPVVEVPAQGGGDTFAVLLSGDGGWAGLDKEVAGALASRGIPVAGVDSLRYFWTPHTPAGMAQDLDRMLRYYSSQWHRPRALLIGYSQGADVLPFAVNRLPPQTRSQVKLVALLGISTTAALEFHVTHWLGGGNNGLPTAPEVRRLSAANTLCVYGDDDDDSLCPSVAAANARVVKLSGGHHFGGDYAQLAQLILDAAEK
;
A
#
# COMPACT_ATOMS: atom_id res chain seq x y z
N MET A 1 26.97 57.64 -57.53
CA MET A 1 26.61 57.26 -56.15
C MET A 1 25.14 56.84 -56.10
N ARG A 2 24.85 55.57 -56.04
CA ARG A 2 23.51 55.05 -55.93
C ARG A 2 23.41 54.34 -54.56
N LEU A 3 22.60 54.87 -53.59
CA LEU A 3 22.27 54.23 -52.34
C LEU A 3 21.28 53.11 -52.64
N ALA A 4 21.59 51.90 -52.20
CA ALA A 4 20.67 50.75 -52.14
C ALA A 4 20.03 50.70 -50.73
N ALA A 5 18.72 50.80 -50.69
CA ALA A 5 17.96 50.62 -49.46
C ALA A 5 17.71 49.13 -49.25
N VAL A 6 18.14 48.59 -48.10
CA VAL A 6 17.85 47.21 -47.66
C VAL A 6 16.56 47.24 -46.82
N VAL A 7 15.52 46.64 -47.36
CA VAL A 7 14.25 46.41 -46.67
C VAL A 7 14.37 45.08 -45.90
N GLY A 8 14.47 45.16 -44.60
CA GLY A 8 14.42 43.98 -43.71
C GLY A 8 12.96 43.51 -43.48
N VAL A 9 12.66 42.33 -43.94
CA VAL A 9 11.37 41.65 -43.67
C VAL A 9 11.50 40.95 -42.31
N PHE A 10 10.84 41.47 -41.28
CA PHE A 10 10.66 40.77 -40.00
C PHE A 10 9.50 39.76 -40.17
N ALA A 11 9.83 38.47 -40.21
CA ALA A 11 8.86 37.39 -40.10
C ALA A 11 8.43 37.25 -38.63
N VAL A 12 7.19 37.66 -38.31
CA VAL A 12 6.57 37.36 -37.04
C VAL A 12 6.12 35.92 -37.07
N VAL A 13 6.84 35.05 -36.40
CA VAL A 13 6.40 33.66 -36.13
C VAL A 13 5.36 33.69 -35.01
N ALA A 14 4.07 33.65 -35.38
CA ALA A 14 2.99 33.47 -34.46
C ALA A 14 3.06 32.01 -33.97
N PHE A 15 3.46 31.77 -32.71
CA PHE A 15 3.24 30.51 -32.03
C PHE A 15 1.74 30.39 -31.77
N LEU A 16 1.05 29.67 -32.65
CA LEU A 16 -0.27 29.11 -32.34
C LEU A 16 -0.07 28.07 -31.24
N ALA A 17 -0.41 28.44 -30.01
CA ALA A 17 -0.63 27.46 -28.95
C ALA A 17 -1.84 26.63 -29.38
N LEU A 18 -1.58 25.45 -29.93
CA LEU A 18 -2.59 24.41 -30.08
C LEU A 18 -3.04 24.07 -28.66
N SER A 19 -4.22 24.57 -28.27
CA SER A 19 -4.95 24.06 -27.13
C SER A 19 -5.34 22.64 -27.52
N ASP A 20 -4.51 21.67 -27.18
CA ASP A 20 -4.94 20.28 -27.11
C ASP A 20 -6.14 20.25 -26.15
N SER A 21 -7.32 19.96 -26.70
CA SER A 21 -8.40 19.43 -25.92
C SER A 21 -7.95 18.04 -25.44
N ALA A 22 -7.21 18.02 -24.33
CA ALA A 22 -6.72 16.81 -23.72
C ALA A 22 -7.92 15.96 -23.38
N GLY A 23 -8.19 14.93 -24.19
CA GLY A 23 -8.94 13.77 -23.74
C GLY A 23 -8.27 13.30 -22.47
N ALA A 24 -9.04 12.92 -21.45
CA ALA A 24 -8.48 12.43 -20.19
C ALA A 24 -7.43 11.35 -20.51
N GLU A 25 -6.21 11.53 -20.02
CA GLU A 25 -5.16 10.52 -20.10
C GLU A 25 -5.69 9.22 -19.48
N THR A 26 -5.44 8.07 -20.09
CA THR A 26 -5.92 6.79 -19.55
C THR A 26 -4.76 5.84 -19.32
N ILE A 27 -4.87 5.02 -18.28
CA ILE A 27 -3.90 3.99 -17.95
C ILE A 27 -4.56 2.62 -17.92
N SER A 28 -3.81 1.58 -18.27
CA SER A 28 -4.29 0.20 -18.22
C SER A 28 -3.27 -0.68 -17.53
N HIS A 29 -3.69 -1.36 -16.46
CA HIS A 29 -2.87 -2.32 -15.72
C HIS A 29 -3.74 -3.39 -15.06
N GLY A 30 -3.27 -4.64 -15.12
CA GLY A 30 -4.04 -5.77 -14.57
C GLY A 30 -5.46 -5.82 -15.14
N ARG A 31 -6.44 -5.91 -14.24
CA ARG A 31 -7.87 -5.91 -14.59
C ARG A 31 -8.44 -4.53 -14.87
N PHE A 32 -7.70 -3.46 -14.61
CA PHE A 32 -8.14 -2.09 -14.87
C PHE A 32 -7.73 -1.67 -16.28
N LYS A 33 -8.73 -1.44 -17.15
CA LYS A 33 -8.50 -1.04 -18.55
C LYS A 33 -9.06 0.35 -18.79
N ASN A 34 -8.24 1.20 -19.45
CA ASN A 34 -8.61 2.57 -19.80
C ASN A 34 -9.12 3.39 -18.61
N ALA A 35 -8.49 3.23 -17.44
CA ALA A 35 -8.79 4.01 -16.26
C ALA A 35 -8.38 5.47 -16.50
N PRO A 36 -9.29 6.47 -16.38
CA PRO A 36 -8.96 7.87 -16.59
C PRO A 36 -8.07 8.38 -15.47
N VAL A 37 -7.06 9.17 -15.84
CA VAL A 37 -6.10 9.77 -14.90
C VAL A 37 -6.21 11.27 -14.93
N PHE A 38 -6.31 11.88 -13.75
CA PHE A 38 -6.38 13.33 -13.56
C PHE A 38 -5.16 13.79 -12.77
N ARG A 39 -4.29 14.54 -13.43
CA ARG A 39 -3.01 14.96 -12.87
C ARG A 39 -3.07 16.40 -12.38
N PRO A 40 -2.49 16.70 -11.21
CA PRO A 40 -2.31 18.08 -10.79
C PRO A 40 -1.31 18.80 -11.72
N ALA A 41 -1.50 20.11 -11.91
CA ALA A 41 -0.57 20.93 -12.69
C ALA A 41 0.79 21.13 -11.98
N GLY A 42 0.85 20.90 -10.67
CA GLY A 42 2.05 21.04 -9.83
C GLY A 42 2.48 19.71 -9.21
N ALA A 43 3.24 19.80 -8.12
CA ALA A 43 3.68 18.62 -7.37
C ALA A 43 2.48 17.82 -6.83
N VAL A 44 2.56 16.49 -6.96
CA VAL A 44 1.60 15.57 -6.34
C VAL A 44 1.79 15.61 -4.82
N ARG A 45 0.68 15.77 -4.10
CA ARG A 45 0.64 15.76 -2.63
C ARG A 45 -0.13 14.59 -2.07
N HIS A 46 -1.07 14.03 -2.86
CA HIS A 46 -1.92 12.90 -2.50
C HIS A 46 -2.19 12.04 -3.73
N PHE A 47 -2.53 10.78 -3.47
CA PHE A 47 -2.97 9.84 -4.49
C PHE A 47 -4.35 9.29 -4.11
N ALA A 48 -5.28 9.22 -5.05
CA ALA A 48 -6.62 8.75 -4.80
C ALA A 48 -7.18 7.89 -5.94
N PHE A 49 -7.99 6.90 -5.59
CA PHE A 49 -8.90 6.21 -6.50
C PHE A 49 -10.31 6.78 -6.34
N LEU A 50 -10.98 7.06 -7.47
CA LEU A 50 -12.36 7.52 -7.49
C LEU A 50 -13.23 6.50 -8.24
N PHE A 51 -14.12 5.84 -7.51
CA PHE A 51 -15.02 4.80 -8.03
C PHE A 51 -16.34 5.40 -8.48
N SER A 52 -16.79 4.99 -9.68
CA SER A 52 -18.13 5.32 -10.17
C SER A 52 -19.23 4.56 -9.42
N GLY A 53 -20.48 4.96 -9.65
CA GLY A 53 -21.64 4.12 -9.38
C GLY A 53 -21.81 3.01 -10.44
N ASP A 54 -22.92 2.32 -10.37
CA ASP A 54 -23.37 1.30 -11.32
C ASP A 54 -23.68 1.82 -12.73
N GLY A 55 -23.91 3.13 -12.87
CA GLY A 55 -24.03 3.81 -14.18
C GLY A 55 -22.69 4.11 -14.87
N GLY A 56 -21.57 3.62 -14.36
CA GLY A 56 -20.23 3.84 -14.90
C GLY A 56 -19.70 5.27 -14.73
N TRP A 57 -18.62 5.59 -15.44
CA TRP A 57 -17.94 6.88 -15.32
C TRP A 57 -18.72 8.01 -16.01
N ASN A 58 -18.94 9.13 -15.33
CA ASN A 58 -19.75 10.25 -15.80
C ASN A 58 -19.10 11.64 -15.55
N GLY A 59 -19.77 12.72 -16.03
CA GLY A 59 -19.29 14.09 -15.93
C GLY A 59 -19.21 14.62 -14.49
N GLY A 60 -20.08 14.14 -13.60
CA GLY A 60 -20.05 14.51 -12.17
C GLY A 60 -18.77 14.02 -11.51
N LEU A 61 -18.38 12.76 -11.74
CA LEU A 61 -17.14 12.18 -11.25
C LEU A 61 -15.91 12.86 -11.86
N THR A 62 -15.98 13.21 -13.15
CA THR A 62 -14.94 14.01 -13.81
C THR A 62 -14.75 15.37 -13.10
N SER A 63 -15.82 16.01 -12.68
CA SER A 63 -15.76 17.27 -11.93
C SER A 63 -15.11 17.10 -10.56
N ILE A 64 -15.46 16.02 -9.83
CA ILE A 64 -14.83 15.67 -8.54
C ILE A 64 -13.34 15.45 -8.74
N ALA A 65 -12.94 14.61 -9.72
CA ALA A 65 -11.55 14.31 -10.01
C ALA A 65 -10.73 15.55 -10.37
N ASN A 66 -11.29 16.46 -11.19
CA ASN A 66 -10.64 17.74 -11.52
C ASN A 66 -10.48 18.65 -10.30
N THR A 67 -11.47 18.67 -9.40
CA THR A 67 -11.38 19.44 -8.15
C THR A 67 -10.25 18.95 -7.27
N LEU A 68 -10.12 17.64 -7.10
CA LEU A 68 -9.03 17.01 -6.34
C LEU A 68 -7.66 17.23 -7.03
N ALA A 69 -7.61 17.14 -8.35
CA ALA A 69 -6.38 17.38 -9.12
C ALA A 69 -5.92 18.85 -8.99
N ALA A 70 -6.85 19.80 -9.02
CA ALA A 70 -6.53 21.22 -8.77
C ALA A 70 -5.90 21.46 -7.38
N ASP A 71 -6.24 20.62 -6.40
CA ASP A 71 -5.69 20.66 -5.03
C ASP A 71 -4.44 19.77 -4.84
N GLY A 72 -3.84 19.28 -5.92
CA GLY A 72 -2.57 18.52 -5.88
C GLY A 72 -2.72 17.01 -5.69
N THR A 73 -3.90 16.44 -5.93
CA THR A 73 -4.13 14.99 -5.88
C THR A 73 -4.01 14.37 -7.27
N LEU A 74 -3.19 13.32 -7.42
CA LEU A 74 -3.24 12.45 -8.58
C LEU A 74 -4.44 11.49 -8.42
N VAL A 75 -5.43 11.59 -9.30
CA VAL A 75 -6.67 10.79 -9.21
C VAL A 75 -6.73 9.78 -10.35
N VAL A 76 -7.03 8.53 -10.02
CA VAL A 76 -7.34 7.47 -11.00
C VAL A 76 -8.81 7.10 -10.87
N GLY A 77 -9.54 7.22 -11.97
CA GLY A 77 -10.95 6.84 -12.04
C GLY A 77 -11.11 5.33 -12.22
N ILE A 78 -12.00 4.75 -11.45
CA ILE A 78 -12.35 3.33 -11.53
C ILE A 78 -13.82 3.22 -11.96
N ASP A 79 -14.04 2.60 -13.10
CA ASP A 79 -15.38 2.25 -13.56
C ASP A 79 -15.83 1.00 -12.80
N THR A 80 -16.75 1.18 -11.86
CA THR A 80 -17.20 0.12 -10.93
C THR A 80 -17.94 -1.00 -11.65
N GLU A 81 -18.73 -0.69 -12.68
CA GLU A 81 -19.44 -1.71 -13.47
C GLU A 81 -18.43 -2.65 -14.16
N ARG A 82 -17.41 -2.08 -14.80
CA ARG A 82 -16.35 -2.86 -15.42
C ARG A 82 -15.53 -3.64 -14.41
N LEU A 83 -15.26 -3.04 -13.25
CA LEU A 83 -14.56 -3.74 -12.16
C LEU A 83 -15.34 -4.97 -11.72
N TYR A 84 -16.65 -4.85 -11.48
CA TYR A 84 -17.51 -5.98 -11.11
C TYR A 84 -17.49 -7.08 -12.16
N ALA A 85 -17.66 -6.71 -13.42
CA ALA A 85 -17.60 -7.68 -14.53
C ALA A 85 -16.27 -8.44 -14.59
N ASN A 86 -15.14 -7.75 -14.35
CA ASN A 86 -13.82 -8.35 -14.34
C ASN A 86 -13.59 -9.24 -13.11
N LEU A 87 -14.10 -8.84 -11.93
CA LEU A 87 -14.04 -9.65 -10.70
C LEU A 87 -14.89 -10.92 -10.83
N ASP A 88 -16.09 -10.80 -11.39
CA ASP A 88 -17.01 -11.94 -11.62
C ASP A 88 -16.43 -12.96 -12.62
N ALA A 89 -15.65 -12.49 -13.60
CA ALA A 89 -15.00 -13.34 -14.60
C ALA A 89 -13.73 -14.04 -14.10
N ASP A 90 -13.23 -13.72 -12.92
CA ASP A 90 -12.01 -14.30 -12.37
C ASP A 90 -12.14 -15.81 -12.09
N GLY A 91 -11.03 -16.57 -12.14
CA GLY A 91 -11.03 -18.03 -11.98
C GLY A 91 -11.22 -18.52 -10.55
N GLY A 92 -10.92 -17.73 -9.52
CA GLY A 92 -10.94 -18.12 -8.11
C GLY A 92 -12.35 -18.33 -7.51
N SER A 93 -12.41 -18.85 -6.30
CA SER A 93 -13.65 -19.02 -5.53
C SER A 93 -14.14 -17.73 -4.85
N CYS A 94 -13.25 -16.75 -4.69
CA CYS A 94 -13.52 -15.42 -4.13
C CYS A 94 -12.52 -14.42 -4.72
N VAL A 95 -12.72 -13.12 -4.46
CA VAL A 95 -11.91 -12.03 -5.03
C VAL A 95 -11.32 -11.11 -3.96
N PHE A 96 -10.13 -10.55 -4.26
CA PHE A 96 -9.40 -9.58 -3.45
C PHE A 96 -9.22 -8.26 -4.21
N PRO A 97 -10.25 -7.44 -4.37
CA PRO A 97 -10.13 -6.17 -5.10
C PRO A 97 -9.18 -5.16 -4.42
N ASP A 98 -8.97 -5.26 -3.11
CA ASP A 98 -8.00 -4.45 -2.37
C ASP A 98 -6.56 -4.69 -2.85
N GLY A 99 -6.14 -5.95 -3.04
CA GLY A 99 -4.83 -6.29 -3.58
C GLY A 99 -4.65 -5.85 -5.04
N ASP A 100 -5.69 -5.96 -5.87
CA ASP A 100 -5.66 -5.46 -7.25
C ASP A 100 -5.44 -3.94 -7.32
N LEU A 101 -6.08 -3.19 -6.40
CA LEU A 101 -5.91 -1.74 -6.30
C LEU A 101 -4.57 -1.33 -5.72
N GLU A 102 -4.06 -2.06 -4.75
CA GLU A 102 -2.71 -1.85 -4.23
C GLU A 102 -1.70 -1.99 -5.37
N ASN A 103 -1.82 -3.05 -6.16
CA ASN A 103 -1.02 -3.27 -7.36
C ASN A 103 -1.14 -2.13 -8.38
N LEU A 104 -2.37 -1.69 -8.70
CA LEU A 104 -2.59 -0.55 -9.58
C LEU A 104 -1.97 0.73 -9.03
N SER A 105 -2.04 0.95 -7.71
CA SER A 105 -1.44 2.11 -7.05
C SER A 105 0.07 2.15 -7.25
N HIS A 106 0.77 1.05 -7.01
CA HIS A 106 2.21 0.92 -7.22
C HIS A 106 2.58 1.21 -8.68
N PHE A 107 1.85 0.58 -9.62
CA PHE A 107 2.07 0.77 -11.05
C PHE A 107 1.90 2.23 -11.47
N VAL A 108 0.77 2.87 -11.13
CA VAL A 108 0.48 4.24 -11.56
C VAL A 108 1.50 5.23 -11.00
N GLN A 109 1.80 5.13 -9.70
CA GLN A 109 2.70 6.07 -9.04
C GLN A 109 4.14 5.95 -9.57
N ALA A 110 4.60 4.73 -9.84
CA ALA A 110 5.90 4.51 -10.46
C ALA A 110 5.92 4.92 -11.94
N PHE A 111 4.83 4.68 -12.70
CA PHE A 111 4.71 5.11 -14.10
C PHE A 111 4.84 6.64 -14.23
N TYR A 112 4.26 7.39 -13.30
CA TYR A 112 4.37 8.85 -13.26
C TYR A 112 5.61 9.35 -12.50
N HIS A 113 6.53 8.47 -12.10
CA HIS A 113 7.78 8.81 -11.41
C HIS A 113 7.56 9.71 -10.18
N LEU A 114 6.57 9.36 -9.34
CA LEU A 114 6.34 10.11 -8.12
C LEU A 114 7.54 10.00 -7.18
N PRO A 115 7.94 11.08 -6.50
CA PRO A 115 9.17 11.12 -5.70
C PRO A 115 9.10 10.24 -4.44
N THR A 116 7.90 9.86 -4.02
CA THR A 116 7.62 8.95 -2.90
C THR A 116 6.31 8.22 -3.16
N TYR A 117 6.11 7.09 -2.49
CA TYR A 117 4.83 6.41 -2.52
C TYR A 117 3.81 7.10 -1.62
N PHE A 118 2.65 7.44 -2.15
CA PHE A 118 1.50 7.96 -1.43
C PHE A 118 0.51 6.83 -1.17
N THR A 119 0.22 6.53 0.09
CA THR A 119 -0.83 5.56 0.44
C THR A 119 -2.18 6.03 -0.14
N PRO A 120 -2.89 5.21 -0.93
CA PRO A 120 -4.09 5.65 -1.66
C PRO A 120 -5.25 6.02 -0.73
N ILE A 121 -5.97 7.08 -1.10
CA ILE A 121 -7.28 7.41 -0.53
C ILE A 121 -8.35 6.83 -1.47
N LEU A 122 -9.32 6.11 -0.94
CA LEU A 122 -10.44 5.57 -1.70
C LEU A 122 -11.63 6.53 -1.64
N ILE A 123 -12.20 6.85 -2.78
CA ILE A 123 -13.41 7.67 -2.89
C ILE A 123 -14.39 6.93 -3.78
N GLY A 124 -15.65 6.84 -3.39
CA GLY A 124 -16.63 6.15 -4.22
C GLY A 124 -18.02 6.77 -4.12
N HIS A 125 -18.79 6.64 -5.19
CA HIS A 125 -20.17 7.06 -5.26
C HIS A 125 -21.09 5.85 -5.48
N SER A 126 -22.22 5.77 -4.77
CA SER A 126 -23.23 4.71 -4.95
C SER A 126 -22.62 3.31 -4.81
N ALA A 127 -22.73 2.43 -5.81
CA ALA A 127 -22.06 1.11 -5.83
C ALA A 127 -20.55 1.20 -5.54
N GLY A 128 -19.86 2.25 -6.05
CA GLY A 128 -18.48 2.52 -5.72
C GLY A 128 -18.26 2.88 -4.25
N ALA A 129 -19.23 3.51 -3.59
CA ALA A 129 -19.17 3.81 -2.17
C ALA A 129 -19.24 2.53 -1.32
N SER A 130 -20.06 1.57 -1.72
CA SER A 130 -20.15 0.23 -1.11
C SER A 130 -18.85 -0.55 -1.30
N MET A 131 -18.26 -0.48 -2.50
CA MET A 131 -16.97 -1.10 -2.78
C MET A 131 -15.85 -0.49 -1.93
N VAL A 132 -15.82 0.84 -1.74
CA VAL A 132 -14.84 1.51 -0.84
C VAL A 132 -14.91 0.93 0.57
N TYR A 133 -16.11 0.81 1.14
CA TYR A 133 -16.27 0.21 2.46
C TYR A 133 -15.77 -1.25 2.49
N ALA A 134 -16.17 -2.04 1.48
CA ALA A 134 -15.79 -3.46 1.40
C ALA A 134 -14.26 -3.64 1.34
N MET A 135 -13.56 -2.80 0.55
CA MET A 135 -12.10 -2.83 0.46
C MET A 135 -11.41 -2.39 1.75
N LEU A 136 -11.92 -1.35 2.44
CA LEU A 136 -11.39 -0.96 3.76
C LEU A 136 -11.57 -2.03 4.83
N ALA A 137 -12.63 -2.84 4.71
CA ALA A 137 -12.89 -3.96 5.61
C ALA A 137 -12.09 -5.21 5.24
N GLN A 138 -11.74 -5.40 3.97
CA GLN A 138 -10.96 -6.52 3.47
C GLN A 138 -9.45 -6.31 3.64
N ALA A 139 -8.98 -5.11 3.33
CA ALA A 139 -7.56 -4.78 3.29
C ALA A 139 -6.87 -4.82 4.65
N PRO A 140 -5.61 -5.27 4.71
CA PRO A 140 -4.77 -5.10 5.88
C PRO A 140 -4.62 -3.61 6.26
N PRO A 141 -4.44 -3.30 7.56
CA PRO A 141 -4.18 -1.93 7.98
C PRO A 141 -2.93 -1.35 7.29
N GLY A 142 -3.07 -0.16 6.69
CA GLY A 142 -1.97 0.55 6.00
C GLY A 142 -1.97 0.41 4.49
N THR A 143 -2.76 -0.49 3.90
CA THR A 143 -2.96 -0.57 2.44
C THR A 143 -3.58 0.71 1.89
N PHE A 144 -4.56 1.27 2.60
CA PHE A 144 -5.22 2.51 2.24
C PHE A 144 -5.12 3.56 3.34
N ALA A 145 -5.02 4.82 2.95
CA ALA A 145 -4.97 5.96 3.87
C ALA A 145 -6.33 6.24 4.54
N GLY A 146 -7.40 5.87 3.87
CA GLY A 146 -8.78 5.99 4.32
C GLY A 146 -9.77 5.94 3.17
N GLY A 147 -11.05 6.03 3.49
CA GLY A 147 -12.13 6.01 2.51
C GLY A 147 -13.18 7.07 2.72
N LEU A 148 -13.71 7.57 1.60
CA LEU A 148 -14.80 8.54 1.52
C LEU A 148 -15.90 7.97 0.63
N SER A 149 -17.04 7.67 1.22
CA SER A 149 -18.21 7.11 0.52
C SER A 149 -19.28 8.17 0.35
N LEU A 150 -19.70 8.41 -0.90
CA LEU A 150 -20.80 9.30 -1.27
C LEU A 150 -22.02 8.45 -1.60
N SER A 151 -23.15 8.62 -0.90
CA SER A 151 -24.36 7.79 -1.03
C SER A 151 -24.05 6.30 -0.87
N PHE A 152 -23.56 5.92 0.31
CA PHE A 152 -23.28 4.52 0.64
C PHE A 152 -24.56 3.71 0.73
N CYS A 153 -24.68 2.66 -0.08
CA CYS A 153 -25.65 1.58 0.09
C CYS A 153 -25.02 0.41 0.84
N VAL A 154 -25.82 -0.30 1.63
CA VAL A 154 -25.35 -1.49 2.37
C VAL A 154 -25.16 -2.72 1.47
N ASP A 155 -25.66 -2.67 0.24
CA ASP A 155 -25.60 -3.76 -0.72
C ASP A 155 -24.41 -3.62 -1.68
N LEU A 156 -23.90 -4.78 -2.11
CA LEU A 156 -22.84 -4.91 -3.07
C LEU A 156 -23.21 -5.97 -4.11
N ASP A 157 -23.50 -5.55 -5.35
CA ASP A 157 -24.02 -6.39 -6.43
C ASP A 157 -22.90 -7.17 -7.16
N LEU A 158 -21.93 -7.68 -6.40
CA LEU A 158 -20.86 -8.53 -6.89
C LEU A 158 -21.28 -9.99 -6.78
N ARG A 159 -21.33 -10.71 -7.90
CA ARG A 159 -21.79 -12.11 -7.96
C ARG A 159 -20.78 -13.06 -7.32
N LYS A 160 -19.50 -12.84 -7.58
CA LYS A 160 -18.44 -13.60 -6.95
C LYS A 160 -18.17 -13.04 -5.54
N PRO A 161 -18.14 -13.87 -4.50
CA PRO A 161 -17.97 -13.39 -3.14
C PRO A 161 -16.58 -12.75 -2.95
N LEU A 162 -16.51 -11.75 -2.09
CA LEU A 162 -15.25 -11.24 -1.58
C LEU A 162 -14.58 -12.30 -0.72
N CYS A 163 -13.26 -12.42 -0.80
CA CYS A 163 -12.53 -13.30 0.10
C CYS A 163 -12.64 -12.81 1.54
N ARG A 164 -12.74 -13.74 2.47
CA ARG A 164 -12.90 -13.42 3.90
C ARG A 164 -11.69 -12.69 4.43
N ALA A 165 -11.93 -11.72 5.30
CA ALA A 165 -10.92 -11.00 6.06
C ALA A 165 -11.44 -10.79 7.49
N GLU A 166 -10.56 -10.44 8.42
CA GLU A 166 -10.91 -10.28 9.83
C GLU A 166 -12.06 -9.27 10.05
N SER A 167 -12.02 -8.16 9.33
CA SER A 167 -12.99 -7.08 9.47
C SER A 167 -14.12 -7.11 8.43
N LEU A 168 -14.05 -7.99 7.42
CA LEU A 168 -15.07 -8.09 6.38
C LEU A 168 -16.11 -9.16 6.69
N SER A 169 -17.33 -8.72 6.91
CA SER A 169 -18.50 -9.58 7.11
C SER A 169 -19.65 -9.18 6.20
N TYR A 170 -20.32 -10.16 5.63
CA TYR A 170 -21.49 -9.98 4.77
C TYR A 170 -22.39 -11.20 4.77
N LYS A 171 -23.59 -11.07 4.25
CA LYS A 171 -24.53 -12.15 4.01
C LYS A 171 -25.05 -12.08 2.56
N PRO A 172 -25.43 -13.22 1.94
CA PRO A 172 -26.05 -13.21 0.61
C PRO A 172 -27.33 -12.33 0.60
N GLN A 173 -27.57 -11.62 -0.48
CA GLN A 173 -28.84 -10.93 -0.73
C GLN A 173 -29.98 -11.93 -0.89
N ARG A 174 -31.21 -11.48 -0.63
CA ARG A 174 -32.40 -12.36 -0.66
C ARG A 174 -32.74 -12.87 -2.08
N ASP A 175 -32.44 -12.11 -3.07
CA ASP A 175 -32.60 -12.45 -4.49
C ASP A 175 -31.48 -13.36 -5.04
N GLY A 176 -30.43 -13.59 -4.26
CA GLY A 176 -29.31 -14.47 -4.60
C GLY A 176 -28.24 -13.81 -5.48
N ILE A 177 -28.34 -12.51 -5.77
CA ILE A 177 -27.34 -11.75 -6.51
C ILE A 177 -26.66 -10.77 -5.55
N GLY A 178 -25.35 -10.91 -5.39
CA GLY A 178 -24.58 -10.03 -4.51
C GLY A 178 -24.70 -10.32 -3.02
N VAL A 179 -24.23 -9.37 -2.22
CA VAL A 179 -24.17 -9.48 -0.77
C VAL A 179 -24.68 -8.21 -0.09
N THR A 180 -25.23 -8.36 1.11
CA THR A 180 -25.48 -7.25 2.03
C THR A 180 -24.31 -7.19 3.01
N LEU A 181 -23.58 -6.09 3.01
CA LEU A 181 -22.47 -5.82 3.91
C LEU A 181 -22.93 -5.74 5.37
N LEU A 182 -22.09 -6.14 6.29
CA LEU A 182 -22.32 -6.00 7.72
C LEU A 182 -21.31 -5.02 8.32
N PRO A 183 -21.70 -4.24 9.35
CA PRO A 183 -20.79 -3.30 9.98
C PRO A 183 -19.61 -4.01 10.63
N ALA A 184 -18.41 -3.64 10.25
CA ALA A 184 -17.17 -4.10 10.88
C ALA A 184 -17.01 -3.47 12.26
N PRO A 185 -16.56 -4.21 13.29
CA PRO A 185 -16.28 -3.60 14.59
C PRO A 185 -15.24 -2.47 14.50
N LYS A 186 -14.26 -2.63 13.59
CA LYS A 186 -13.20 -1.67 13.32
C LYS A 186 -12.67 -1.88 11.91
N LEU A 187 -12.37 -0.79 11.19
CA LEU A 187 -11.67 -0.81 9.91
C LEU A 187 -10.17 -0.60 10.09
N GLY A 188 -9.38 -1.05 9.13
CA GLY A 188 -7.94 -0.83 9.09
C GLY A 188 -7.52 0.62 8.84
N ALA A 189 -8.45 1.46 8.35
CA ALA A 189 -8.24 2.85 8.00
C ALA A 189 -9.50 3.70 8.30
N PRO A 190 -9.38 5.05 8.45
CA PRO A 190 -10.51 5.94 8.66
C PRO A 190 -11.54 5.85 7.54
N TRP A 191 -12.81 5.90 7.88
CA TRP A 191 -13.92 5.91 6.93
C TRP A 191 -14.91 7.03 7.23
N ILE A 192 -15.28 7.80 6.20
CA ILE A 192 -16.29 8.86 6.26
C ILE A 192 -17.34 8.57 5.20
N ALA A 193 -18.59 8.39 5.62
CA ALA A 193 -19.73 8.29 4.75
C ALA A 193 -20.46 9.62 4.70
N MET A 194 -20.53 10.24 3.52
CA MET A 194 -21.29 11.44 3.23
C MET A 194 -22.57 11.06 2.50
N HIS A 195 -23.70 11.51 2.97
CA HIS A 195 -24.99 11.04 2.46
C HIS A 195 -25.96 12.20 2.27
N GLY A 196 -26.56 12.28 1.09
CA GLY A 196 -27.62 13.23 0.80
C GLY A 196 -28.86 12.93 1.65
N LYS A 197 -29.44 13.95 2.26
CA LYS A 197 -30.66 13.79 3.04
C LYS A 197 -31.87 13.43 2.15
N ASP A 198 -31.83 13.87 0.90
CA ASP A 198 -32.90 13.71 -0.08
C ASP A 198 -32.58 12.54 -1.05
N ASP A 199 -31.65 11.64 -0.66
CA ASP A 199 -31.31 10.43 -1.43
C ASP A 199 -32.47 9.42 -1.33
N ASP A 200 -33.06 9.13 -2.49
CA ASP A 200 -34.19 8.21 -2.64
C ASP A 200 -33.79 6.83 -3.21
N VAL A 201 -32.50 6.62 -3.50
CA VAL A 201 -31.92 5.38 -4.00
C VAL A 201 -31.28 4.57 -2.88
N CYS A 202 -30.29 5.16 -2.17
CA CYS A 202 -29.68 4.55 -1.00
C CYS A 202 -30.23 5.23 0.27
N SER A 203 -30.81 4.44 1.17
CA SER A 203 -31.49 4.96 2.37
C SER A 203 -30.54 5.73 3.30
N PRO A 204 -30.73 7.05 3.51
CA PRO A 204 -29.89 7.82 4.46
C PRO A 204 -29.97 7.29 5.88
N LEU A 205 -31.14 6.78 6.29
CA LEU A 205 -31.34 6.21 7.62
C LEU A 205 -30.54 4.92 7.79
N GLU A 206 -30.62 4.01 6.83
CA GLU A 206 -29.90 2.74 6.87
C GLU A 206 -28.39 2.94 6.85
N ALA A 207 -27.88 3.84 5.98
CA ALA A 207 -26.49 4.22 5.95
C ALA A 207 -26.01 4.81 7.29
N LYS A 208 -26.81 5.68 7.91
CA LYS A 208 -26.49 6.27 9.22
C LYS A 208 -26.42 5.22 10.34
N GLU A 209 -27.39 4.32 10.38
CA GLU A 209 -27.41 3.23 11.35
C GLU A 209 -26.25 2.25 11.14
N PHE A 210 -25.89 1.98 9.91
CA PHE A 210 -24.74 1.16 9.57
C PHE A 210 -23.42 1.80 10.05
N VAL A 211 -23.19 3.06 9.70
CA VAL A 211 -21.97 3.81 10.06
C VAL A 211 -21.82 3.93 11.58
N ALA A 212 -22.92 4.14 12.31
CA ALA A 212 -22.92 4.24 13.77
C ALA A 212 -22.41 2.97 14.47
N ARG A 213 -22.43 1.82 13.77
CA ARG A 213 -21.96 0.53 14.28
C ARG A 213 -20.51 0.20 13.91
N VAL A 214 -19.86 1.06 13.11
CA VAL A 214 -18.44 0.92 12.72
C VAL A 214 -17.60 1.85 13.59
N ASN A 215 -16.79 1.30 14.48
CA ASN A 215 -16.02 2.11 15.42
C ASN A 215 -15.01 3.03 14.71
N GLY A 216 -15.09 4.33 15.02
CA GLY A 216 -14.22 5.35 14.41
C GLY A 216 -14.69 5.87 13.06
N ALA A 217 -15.75 5.31 12.46
CA ALA A 217 -16.36 5.86 11.25
C ALA A 217 -17.12 7.16 11.53
N LYS A 218 -17.27 8.00 10.50
CA LYS A 218 -18.01 9.26 10.59
C LYS A 218 -19.13 9.31 9.56
N TYR A 219 -20.31 9.76 9.95
CA TYR A 219 -21.44 10.03 9.07
C TYR A 219 -21.60 11.53 8.91
N VAL A 220 -21.70 12.01 7.67
CA VAL A 220 -21.92 13.41 7.32
C VAL A 220 -23.21 13.49 6.52
N GLU A 221 -24.27 14.07 7.14
CA GLU A 221 -25.54 14.33 6.46
C GLU A 221 -25.45 15.61 5.63
N LEU A 222 -25.92 15.56 4.39
CA LEU A 222 -25.88 16.67 3.43
C LEU A 222 -27.31 17.15 3.12
N PRO A 223 -27.80 18.23 3.73
CA PRO A 223 -29.12 18.76 3.46
C PRO A 223 -29.26 19.25 2.01
N GLY A 224 -30.38 18.92 1.34
CA GLY A 224 -30.67 19.35 -0.03
C GLY A 224 -29.81 18.70 -1.09
N VAL A 225 -29.24 17.55 -0.77
CA VAL A 225 -28.44 16.70 -1.68
C VAL A 225 -29.20 15.41 -1.92
N ASP A 226 -29.42 15.09 -3.22
CA ASP A 226 -29.98 13.84 -3.71
C ASP A 226 -28.89 12.81 -4.00
N HIS A 227 -29.28 11.64 -4.50
CA HIS A 227 -28.37 10.56 -4.88
C HIS A 227 -27.31 10.97 -5.89
N ASN A 228 -27.64 11.86 -6.82
CA ASN A 228 -26.79 12.22 -7.96
C ASN A 228 -25.75 13.30 -7.64
N TYR A 229 -25.83 13.95 -6.48
CA TYR A 229 -24.92 15.06 -6.10
C TYR A 229 -24.90 16.21 -7.12
N GLY A 230 -26.01 16.45 -7.81
CA GLY A 230 -26.09 17.41 -8.90
C GLY A 230 -25.81 18.87 -8.51
N ASN A 231 -26.12 19.27 -7.27
CA ASN A 231 -25.86 20.60 -6.75
C ASN A 231 -24.54 20.67 -5.97
N GLY A 232 -23.40 20.82 -6.69
CA GLY A 232 -22.07 20.87 -6.08
C GLY A 232 -21.91 21.91 -4.97
N LYS A 233 -22.61 23.05 -5.02
CA LYS A 233 -22.54 24.09 -3.98
C LYS A 233 -23.03 23.62 -2.62
N ALA A 234 -23.88 22.62 -2.57
CA ALA A 234 -24.47 22.11 -1.34
C ALA A 234 -23.53 21.19 -0.54
N TRP A 235 -22.48 20.62 -1.14
CA TRP A 235 -21.69 19.58 -0.51
C TRP A 235 -20.16 19.65 -0.74
N THR A 236 -19.68 20.37 -1.75
CA THR A 236 -18.23 20.39 -2.12
C THR A 236 -17.33 20.83 -0.97
N VAL A 237 -17.78 21.78 -0.14
CA VAL A 237 -17.00 22.27 1.03
C VAL A 237 -16.85 21.15 2.06
N GLN A 238 -17.91 20.42 2.36
CA GLN A 238 -17.91 19.31 3.30
C GLN A 238 -17.09 18.13 2.74
N PHE A 239 -17.18 17.86 1.43
CA PHE A 239 -16.39 16.86 0.75
C PHE A 239 -14.90 17.17 0.87
N LYS A 240 -14.50 18.41 0.57
CA LYS A 240 -13.11 18.82 0.71
C LYS A 240 -12.62 18.68 2.14
N ALA A 241 -13.38 19.12 3.12
CA ALA A 241 -13.02 19.00 4.54
C ALA A 241 -12.88 17.52 4.97
N ALA A 242 -13.75 16.63 4.48
CA ALA A 242 -13.66 15.20 4.73
C ALA A 242 -12.41 14.58 4.09
N PHE A 243 -12.13 14.92 2.84
CA PHE A 243 -10.90 14.48 2.14
C PHE A 243 -9.64 14.97 2.86
N ASP A 244 -9.55 16.25 3.19
CA ASP A 244 -8.41 16.85 3.89
C ASP A 244 -8.19 16.20 5.27
N SER A 245 -9.27 15.81 5.97
CA SER A 245 -9.17 15.11 7.25
C SER A 245 -8.54 13.71 7.11
N ILE A 246 -8.87 12.98 6.04
CA ILE A 246 -8.26 11.67 5.74
C ILE A 246 -6.80 11.87 5.33
N ALA A 247 -6.52 12.81 4.43
CA ALA A 247 -5.18 13.11 3.94
C ALA A 247 -4.23 13.56 5.07
N ALA A 248 -4.69 14.39 5.99
CA ALA A 248 -3.93 14.81 7.17
C ALA A 248 -3.63 13.63 8.11
N GLY A 249 -4.61 12.73 8.31
CA GLY A 249 -4.41 11.50 9.10
C GLY A 249 -3.40 10.56 8.47
N ALA A 250 -3.39 10.44 7.16
CA ALA A 250 -2.39 9.67 6.41
C ALA A 250 -0.97 10.23 6.62
N ALA A 251 -0.80 11.53 6.57
CA ALA A 251 0.49 12.19 6.81
C ALA A 251 1.00 12.00 8.25
N GLN A 252 0.08 11.97 9.23
CA GLN A 252 0.43 11.73 10.64
C GLN A 252 0.68 10.25 10.98
N SER A 253 0.02 9.33 10.27
CA SER A 253 0.24 7.88 10.41
C SER A 253 1.63 7.44 9.95
N LEU A 254 2.29 8.27 9.15
CA LEU A 254 3.71 8.20 8.91
C LEU A 254 4.40 8.82 10.13
N ALA A 255 4.63 8.02 11.18
CA ALA A 255 5.49 8.46 12.27
C ALA A 255 6.75 9.07 11.65
N GLN A 256 7.04 10.34 11.96
CA GLN A 256 8.26 10.97 11.46
C GLN A 256 9.42 10.15 11.98
N PRO A 257 10.30 9.64 11.09
CA PRO A 257 11.46 8.90 11.55
C PRO A 257 12.25 9.78 12.52
N PRO A 258 12.89 9.21 13.54
CA PRO A 258 13.75 9.98 14.42
C PRO A 258 14.71 10.84 13.61
N VAL A 259 14.88 12.11 13.96
CA VAL A 259 15.75 13.07 13.23
C VAL A 259 17.15 12.47 12.97
N ALA A 260 17.64 11.64 13.89
CA ALA A 260 18.92 10.94 13.78
C ALA A 260 18.97 9.90 12.63
N LEU A 261 17.81 9.40 12.17
CA LEU A 261 17.71 8.45 11.06
C LEU A 261 17.40 9.13 9.72
N GLY A 262 17.17 10.45 9.72
CA GLY A 262 16.87 11.22 8.51
C GLY A 262 15.55 10.80 7.88
N GLU A 263 15.56 10.56 6.56
CA GLU A 263 14.36 10.22 5.78
C GLU A 263 14.10 8.71 5.68
N LEU A 264 14.77 7.87 6.49
CA LEU A 264 14.51 6.43 6.46
C LEU A 264 13.06 6.14 6.86
N PRO A 265 12.30 5.38 6.05
CA PRO A 265 10.89 5.07 6.31
C PRO A 265 10.77 3.99 7.40
N VAL A 266 11.00 4.39 8.65
CA VAL A 266 10.99 3.48 9.80
C VAL A 266 9.70 3.61 10.59
N VAL A 267 9.11 2.48 10.94
CA VAL A 267 7.95 2.33 11.83
C VAL A 267 8.39 1.70 13.13
N GLU A 268 8.22 2.42 14.25
CA GLU A 268 8.55 1.89 15.57
C GLU A 268 7.39 1.10 16.18
N VAL A 269 7.64 -0.13 16.58
CA VAL A 269 6.71 -0.96 17.35
C VAL A 269 7.31 -1.16 18.75
N PRO A 270 6.88 -0.33 19.73
CA PRO A 270 7.45 -0.37 21.06
C PRO A 270 7.05 -1.64 21.80
N ALA A 271 7.92 -2.15 22.65
CA ALA A 271 7.63 -3.25 23.56
C ALA A 271 7.67 -2.78 25.00
N GLN A 272 6.93 -3.46 25.88
CA GLN A 272 7.00 -3.26 27.32
C GLN A 272 7.95 -4.27 27.95
N GLY A 273 8.61 -3.88 29.05
CA GLY A 273 9.53 -4.74 29.79
C GLY A 273 10.99 -4.57 29.41
N GLY A 274 11.86 -5.20 30.20
CA GLY A 274 13.31 -5.23 30.00
C GLY A 274 13.75 -6.35 29.06
N GLY A 275 14.97 -6.26 28.59
CA GLY A 275 15.61 -7.27 27.73
C GLY A 275 16.86 -6.68 27.09
N ASP A 276 17.68 -7.51 26.48
CA ASP A 276 18.93 -7.13 25.82
C ASP A 276 18.81 -7.10 24.28
N THR A 277 17.62 -7.44 23.76
CA THR A 277 17.41 -7.69 22.33
C THR A 277 16.34 -6.79 21.77
N PHE A 278 16.55 -6.26 20.56
CA PHE A 278 15.57 -5.58 19.71
C PHE A 278 15.57 -6.18 18.31
N ALA A 279 14.61 -5.82 17.47
CA ALA A 279 14.57 -6.29 16.09
C ALA A 279 14.58 -5.12 15.09
N VAL A 280 15.20 -5.34 13.92
CA VAL A 280 15.00 -4.55 12.71
C VAL A 280 14.35 -5.48 11.69
N LEU A 281 13.15 -5.10 11.19
CA LEU A 281 12.39 -5.89 10.25
C LEU A 281 12.22 -5.11 8.94
N LEU A 282 12.73 -5.64 7.83
CA LEU A 282 12.52 -5.11 6.49
C LEU A 282 11.29 -5.81 5.88
N SER A 283 10.29 -5.02 5.51
CA SER A 283 9.03 -5.53 4.96
C SER A 283 9.20 -6.10 3.55
N GLY A 284 8.13 -6.71 3.01
CA GLY A 284 8.02 -7.02 1.60
C GLY A 284 7.87 -5.78 0.73
N ASP A 285 7.76 -5.99 -0.58
CA ASP A 285 7.57 -4.96 -1.62
C ASP A 285 6.21 -4.24 -1.54
N GLY A 286 5.22 -4.84 -0.88
CA GLY A 286 3.94 -4.21 -0.52
C GLY A 286 4.05 -3.16 0.61
N GLY A 287 5.24 -2.92 1.16
CA GLY A 287 5.47 -1.98 2.26
C GLY A 287 5.12 -2.55 3.64
N TRP A 288 5.00 -1.68 4.64
CA TRP A 288 4.75 -2.07 6.03
C TRP A 288 3.29 -2.47 6.28
N ALA A 289 2.94 -3.71 5.97
CA ALA A 289 1.55 -4.21 6.03
C ALA A 289 1.48 -5.67 6.57
N GLY A 290 0.30 -6.21 6.70
CA GLY A 290 -0.01 -7.63 6.95
C GLY A 290 0.97 -8.35 7.87
N LEU A 291 1.71 -9.31 7.30
CA LEU A 291 2.69 -10.14 7.99
C LEU A 291 3.70 -9.33 8.83
N ASP A 292 4.20 -8.23 8.29
CA ASP A 292 5.24 -7.44 8.97
C ASP A 292 4.75 -6.87 10.30
N LYS A 293 3.50 -6.35 10.30
CA LYS A 293 2.85 -5.81 11.49
C LYS A 293 2.54 -6.88 12.52
N GLU A 294 2.06 -8.03 12.08
CA GLU A 294 1.70 -9.12 12.98
C GLU A 294 2.94 -9.76 13.61
N VAL A 295 3.99 -10.03 12.83
CA VAL A 295 5.27 -10.52 13.35
C VAL A 295 5.88 -9.50 14.31
N ALA A 296 5.91 -8.22 13.95
CA ALA A 296 6.42 -7.16 14.82
C ALA A 296 5.61 -7.04 16.11
N GLY A 297 4.28 -7.09 16.03
CA GLY A 297 3.39 -7.09 17.21
C GLY A 297 3.60 -8.31 18.10
N ALA A 298 3.78 -9.49 17.53
CA ALA A 298 4.06 -10.72 18.27
C ALA A 298 5.43 -10.68 18.98
N LEU A 299 6.46 -10.10 18.37
CA LEU A 299 7.76 -9.87 18.99
C LEU A 299 7.67 -8.81 20.12
N ALA A 300 6.97 -7.71 19.85
CA ALA A 300 6.76 -6.64 20.83
C ALA A 300 6.00 -7.12 22.08
N SER A 301 4.99 -7.98 21.90
CA SER A 301 4.26 -8.60 23.02
C SER A 301 5.13 -9.50 23.91
N ARG A 302 6.27 -9.97 23.38
CA ARG A 302 7.29 -10.75 24.11
C ARG A 302 8.47 -9.90 24.58
N GLY A 303 8.30 -8.58 24.58
CA GLY A 303 9.30 -7.66 25.13
C GLY A 303 10.42 -7.30 24.15
N ILE A 304 10.32 -7.60 22.86
CA ILE A 304 11.30 -7.24 21.82
C ILE A 304 10.74 -6.08 20.99
N PRO A 305 11.20 -4.84 21.17
CA PRO A 305 10.79 -3.72 20.33
C PRO A 305 11.32 -3.90 18.90
N VAL A 306 10.54 -3.44 17.93
CA VAL A 306 10.83 -3.62 16.50
C VAL A 306 10.94 -2.27 15.81
N ALA A 307 12.02 -2.06 15.07
CA ALA A 307 12.15 -1.01 14.06
C ALA A 307 11.82 -1.61 12.68
N GLY A 308 10.61 -1.35 12.21
CA GLY A 308 10.16 -1.80 10.91
C GLY A 308 10.62 -0.85 9.81
N VAL A 309 11.18 -1.37 8.72
CA VAL A 309 11.50 -0.60 7.53
C VAL A 309 10.45 -0.88 6.47
N ASP A 310 9.77 0.17 6.02
CA ASP A 310 8.83 0.11 4.89
C ASP A 310 9.63 -0.01 3.59
N SER A 311 9.78 -1.23 3.09
CA SER A 311 10.61 -1.52 1.92
C SER A 311 10.08 -0.87 0.65
N LEU A 312 8.76 -0.76 0.46
CA LEU A 312 8.18 -0.07 -0.69
C LEU A 312 8.66 1.38 -0.77
N ARG A 313 8.66 2.10 0.34
CA ARG A 313 9.12 3.49 0.41
C ARG A 313 10.64 3.59 0.34
N TYR A 314 11.33 2.67 0.99
CA TYR A 314 12.79 2.64 0.99
C TYR A 314 13.34 2.41 -0.43
N PHE A 315 12.84 1.40 -1.14
CA PHE A 315 13.27 1.07 -2.49
C PHE A 315 12.53 1.86 -3.59
N TRP A 316 11.70 2.83 -3.22
CA TRP A 316 11.06 3.72 -4.20
C TRP A 316 12.10 4.50 -5.03
N THR A 317 13.27 4.72 -4.46
CA THR A 317 14.45 5.25 -5.15
C THR A 317 15.56 4.20 -5.15
N PRO A 318 16.47 4.23 -6.17
CA PRO A 318 17.54 3.25 -6.27
C PRO A 318 18.46 3.25 -5.05
N HIS A 319 18.78 2.06 -4.53
CA HIS A 319 19.76 1.86 -3.48
C HIS A 319 20.93 0.99 -3.96
N THR A 320 22.07 1.09 -3.25
CA THR A 320 23.23 0.21 -3.46
C THR A 320 23.40 -0.70 -2.24
N PRO A 321 24.00 -1.91 -2.40
CA PRO A 321 24.32 -2.76 -1.25
C PRO A 321 25.13 -2.06 -0.16
N ALA A 322 26.04 -1.15 -0.53
CA ALA A 322 26.83 -0.37 0.41
C ALA A 322 26.01 0.70 1.12
N GLY A 323 25.12 1.41 0.42
CA GLY A 323 24.19 2.39 1.00
C GLY A 323 23.24 1.74 2.00
N MET A 324 22.66 0.59 1.63
CA MET A 324 21.81 -0.18 2.53
C MET A 324 22.54 -0.64 3.81
N ALA A 325 23.79 -1.06 3.69
CA ALA A 325 24.60 -1.42 4.85
C ALA A 325 24.87 -0.23 5.78
N GLN A 326 25.08 0.97 5.23
CA GLN A 326 25.23 2.21 5.99
C GLN A 326 23.94 2.59 6.73
N ASP A 327 22.80 2.46 6.06
CA ASP A 327 21.50 2.72 6.66
C ASP A 327 21.19 1.73 7.78
N LEU A 328 21.44 0.44 7.54
CA LEU A 328 21.27 -0.60 8.56
C LEU A 328 22.23 -0.39 9.76
N ASP A 329 23.49 -0.03 9.52
CA ASP A 329 24.46 0.31 10.58
C ASP A 329 23.96 1.49 11.43
N ARG A 330 23.45 2.54 10.78
CA ARG A 330 22.87 3.72 11.44
C ARG A 330 21.66 3.35 12.30
N MET A 331 20.74 2.53 11.78
CA MET A 331 19.58 2.04 12.54
C MET A 331 19.99 1.19 13.74
N LEU A 332 20.92 0.25 13.56
CA LEU A 332 21.40 -0.62 14.63
C LEU A 332 22.03 0.18 15.77
N ARG A 333 22.89 1.15 15.45
CA ARG A 333 23.49 2.04 16.47
C ARG A 333 22.45 2.90 17.17
N TYR A 334 21.52 3.47 16.42
CA TYR A 334 20.48 4.32 16.98
C TYR A 334 19.60 3.54 17.95
N TYR A 335 19.02 2.41 17.52
CA TYR A 335 18.08 1.66 18.34
C TYR A 335 18.75 0.90 19.49
N SER A 336 19.98 0.43 19.30
CA SER A 336 20.77 -0.12 20.41
C SER A 336 20.94 0.90 21.54
N SER A 337 21.23 2.16 21.20
CA SER A 337 21.34 3.26 22.17
C SER A 337 20.00 3.69 22.73
N GLN A 338 19.00 3.90 21.87
CA GLN A 338 17.68 4.43 22.23
C GLN A 338 16.91 3.48 23.16
N TRP A 339 16.97 2.19 22.87
CA TRP A 339 16.27 1.16 23.65
C TRP A 339 17.15 0.48 24.71
N HIS A 340 18.43 0.87 24.80
CA HIS A 340 19.41 0.28 25.71
C HIS A 340 19.54 -1.24 25.56
N ARG A 341 19.57 -1.73 24.29
CA ARG A 341 19.62 -3.14 23.94
C ARG A 341 20.80 -3.43 23.01
N PRO A 342 21.79 -4.19 23.46
CA PRO A 342 23.02 -4.39 22.69
C PRO A 342 22.90 -5.46 21.59
N ARG A 343 21.82 -6.22 21.53
CA ARG A 343 21.66 -7.34 20.59
C ARG A 343 20.52 -7.09 19.61
N ALA A 344 20.72 -7.46 18.36
CA ALA A 344 19.74 -7.24 17.30
C ALA A 344 19.33 -8.56 16.61
N LEU A 345 18.02 -8.69 16.34
CA LEU A 345 17.48 -9.62 15.36
C LEU A 345 17.27 -8.85 14.07
N LEU A 346 17.80 -9.35 12.96
CA LEU A 346 17.57 -8.82 11.64
C LEU A 346 16.60 -9.74 10.92
N ILE A 347 15.46 -9.22 10.50
CA ILE A 347 14.39 -9.98 9.89
C ILE A 347 14.10 -9.34 8.54
N GLY A 348 14.02 -10.12 7.49
CA GLY A 348 13.55 -9.68 6.18
C GLY A 348 12.42 -10.58 5.70
N TYR A 349 11.39 -9.99 5.14
CA TYR A 349 10.30 -10.70 4.48
C TYR A 349 10.25 -10.35 3.00
N SER A 350 10.11 -11.37 2.13
CA SER A 350 10.00 -11.18 0.67
C SER A 350 11.16 -10.30 0.15
N GLN A 351 10.91 -9.15 -0.48
CA GLN A 351 11.95 -8.21 -0.90
C GLN A 351 12.91 -7.85 0.25
N GLY A 352 12.40 -7.66 1.47
CA GLY A 352 13.25 -7.43 2.65
C GLY A 352 14.20 -8.60 2.92
N ALA A 353 13.77 -9.85 2.70
CA ALA A 353 14.62 -11.04 2.82
C ALA A 353 15.66 -11.12 1.70
N ASP A 354 15.28 -10.73 0.48
CA ASP A 354 16.17 -10.74 -0.68
C ASP A 354 17.36 -9.80 -0.51
N VAL A 355 17.13 -8.61 0.04
CA VAL A 355 18.14 -7.55 0.15
C VAL A 355 18.96 -7.62 1.44
N LEU A 356 18.41 -8.20 2.50
CA LEU A 356 19.05 -8.23 3.83
C LEU A 356 20.46 -8.87 3.80
N PRO A 357 20.75 -9.98 3.13
CA PRO A 357 22.09 -10.56 3.03
C PRO A 357 23.14 -9.58 2.48
N PHE A 358 22.75 -8.75 1.49
CA PHE A 358 23.65 -7.74 0.91
C PHE A 358 24.07 -6.70 1.93
N ALA A 359 23.13 -6.24 2.77
CA ALA A 359 23.40 -5.26 3.81
C ALA A 359 24.24 -5.88 4.94
N VAL A 360 23.83 -7.05 5.45
CA VAL A 360 24.51 -7.74 6.59
C VAL A 360 25.97 -8.05 6.27
N ASN A 361 26.27 -8.52 5.06
CA ASN A 361 27.63 -8.86 4.66
C ASN A 361 28.58 -7.65 4.59
N ARG A 362 28.01 -6.43 4.53
CA ARG A 362 28.76 -5.16 4.42
C ARG A 362 28.71 -4.32 5.69
N LEU A 363 28.06 -4.84 6.75
CA LEU A 363 28.09 -4.17 8.06
C LEU A 363 29.53 -4.07 8.62
N PRO A 364 29.87 -2.95 9.28
CA PRO A 364 31.09 -2.86 10.05
C PRO A 364 31.18 -3.99 11.09
N PRO A 365 32.39 -4.55 11.38
CA PRO A 365 32.54 -5.68 12.29
C PRO A 365 31.92 -5.41 13.68
N GLN A 366 32.02 -4.18 14.15
CA GLN A 366 31.50 -3.74 15.45
C GLN A 366 29.97 -3.86 15.54
N THR A 367 29.25 -3.43 14.50
CA THR A 367 27.80 -3.50 14.43
C THR A 367 27.35 -4.92 14.08
N ARG A 368 28.09 -5.59 13.20
CA ARG A 368 27.81 -6.98 12.83
C ARG A 368 27.86 -7.93 14.06
N SER A 369 28.76 -7.68 15.02
CA SER A 369 28.83 -8.47 16.25
C SER A 369 27.62 -8.35 17.18
N GLN A 370 26.79 -7.34 16.99
CA GLN A 370 25.51 -7.18 17.71
C GLN A 370 24.41 -8.08 17.17
N VAL A 371 24.55 -8.54 15.91
CA VAL A 371 23.53 -9.34 15.22
C VAL A 371 23.49 -10.75 15.80
N LYS A 372 22.42 -11.06 16.51
CA LYS A 372 22.15 -12.37 17.12
C LYS A 372 21.56 -13.36 16.13
N LEU A 373 20.67 -12.86 15.25
CA LEU A 373 19.98 -13.67 14.24
C LEU A 373 19.74 -12.85 12.97
N VAL A 374 19.86 -13.52 11.83
CA VAL A 374 19.36 -13.08 10.52
C VAL A 374 18.25 -14.05 10.10
N ALA A 375 17.01 -13.58 10.05
CA ALA A 375 15.86 -14.38 9.62
C ALA A 375 15.43 -13.93 8.20
N LEU A 376 15.45 -14.87 7.25
CA LEU A 376 15.08 -14.68 5.86
C LEU A 376 13.77 -15.42 5.62
N LEU A 377 12.68 -14.67 5.46
CA LEU A 377 11.32 -15.18 5.33
C LEU A 377 10.86 -15.04 3.87
N GLY A 378 10.75 -16.15 3.15
CA GLY A 378 10.37 -16.14 1.73
C GLY A 378 11.40 -15.47 0.82
N ILE A 379 12.72 -15.75 1.04
CA ILE A 379 13.77 -15.20 0.19
C ILE A 379 13.74 -15.82 -1.20
N SER A 380 13.82 -14.95 -2.23
CA SER A 380 13.85 -15.32 -3.65
C SER A 380 15.28 -15.50 -4.19
N THR A 381 15.40 -15.96 -5.42
CA THR A 381 16.70 -16.20 -6.09
C THR A 381 17.41 -14.91 -6.53
N THR A 382 16.69 -13.78 -6.60
CA THR A 382 17.19 -12.48 -7.02
C THR A 382 16.66 -11.36 -6.13
N ALA A 383 17.44 -10.29 -5.94
CA ALA A 383 17.11 -9.10 -5.17
C ALA A 383 16.98 -7.88 -6.06
N ALA A 384 15.89 -7.13 -5.96
CA ALA A 384 15.73 -5.81 -6.55
C ALA A 384 16.07 -4.72 -5.54
N LEU A 385 16.99 -3.82 -5.90
CA LEU A 385 17.41 -2.69 -5.05
C LEU A 385 16.74 -1.37 -5.43
N GLU A 386 15.71 -1.46 -6.25
CA GLU A 386 14.90 -0.37 -6.74
C GLU A 386 13.52 -0.93 -7.10
N PHE A 387 12.49 -0.15 -6.87
CA PHE A 387 11.15 -0.51 -7.32
C PHE A 387 11.03 -0.32 -8.84
N HIS A 388 10.88 -1.42 -9.58
CA HIS A 388 10.74 -1.39 -11.03
C HIS A 388 9.33 -1.79 -11.46
N VAL A 389 8.61 -0.90 -12.13
CA VAL A 389 7.32 -1.18 -12.78
C VAL A 389 7.43 -2.35 -13.77
N THR A 390 8.59 -2.54 -14.40
CA THR A 390 8.84 -3.61 -15.37
C THR A 390 8.79 -5.01 -14.78
N HIS A 391 9.09 -5.20 -13.51
CA HIS A 391 8.96 -6.49 -12.83
C HIS A 391 7.49 -6.93 -12.78
N TRP A 392 6.58 -6.00 -12.63
CA TRP A 392 5.13 -6.22 -12.61
C TRP A 392 4.52 -6.40 -14.00
N LEU A 393 5.25 -6.04 -15.06
CA LEU A 393 4.86 -6.22 -16.45
C LEU A 393 5.39 -7.53 -17.07
N GLY A 394 6.01 -8.41 -16.27
CA GLY A 394 6.63 -9.65 -16.78
C GLY A 394 7.95 -9.42 -17.50
N GLY A 395 8.57 -8.24 -17.33
CA GLY A 395 9.91 -7.93 -17.82
C GLY A 395 10.96 -8.71 -17.03
N GLY A 396 12.00 -9.20 -17.73
CA GLY A 396 13.00 -10.10 -17.18
C GLY A 396 13.64 -9.61 -15.88
N ASN A 397 13.95 -10.56 -15.03
CA ASN A 397 14.50 -10.37 -13.70
C ASN A 397 15.95 -9.86 -13.76
N ASN A 398 16.15 -8.55 -13.78
CA ASN A 398 17.46 -7.89 -13.75
C ASN A 398 18.01 -7.73 -12.31
N GLY A 399 17.46 -8.49 -11.34
CA GLY A 399 17.88 -8.45 -9.94
C GLY A 399 19.28 -9.02 -9.72
N LEU A 400 19.91 -8.62 -8.62
CA LEU A 400 21.18 -9.19 -8.17
C LEU A 400 20.95 -10.62 -7.62
N PRO A 401 21.78 -11.62 -7.95
CA PRO A 401 21.60 -12.96 -7.41
C PRO A 401 21.81 -12.99 -5.88
N THR A 402 20.85 -13.56 -5.15
CA THR A 402 20.86 -13.64 -3.67
C THR A 402 21.75 -14.75 -3.15
N ALA A 403 21.84 -15.87 -3.85
CA ALA A 403 22.60 -17.05 -3.43
C ALA A 403 24.08 -16.77 -3.09
N PRO A 404 24.84 -15.93 -3.82
CA PRO A 404 26.22 -15.61 -3.44
C PRO A 404 26.31 -14.88 -2.10
N GLU A 405 25.34 -14.04 -1.76
CA GLU A 405 25.33 -13.31 -0.49
C GLU A 405 24.90 -14.22 0.67
N VAL A 406 23.91 -15.11 0.47
CA VAL A 406 23.51 -16.08 1.48
C VAL A 406 24.63 -17.05 1.80
N ARG A 407 25.44 -17.46 0.84
CA ARG A 407 26.62 -18.32 1.07
C ARG A 407 27.69 -17.71 1.98
N ARG A 408 27.65 -16.40 2.22
CA ARG A 408 28.55 -15.67 3.12
C ARG A 408 28.01 -15.56 4.55
N LEU A 409 26.78 -16.02 4.79
CA LEU A 409 26.15 -16.11 6.09
C LEU A 409 26.53 -17.43 6.78
N SER A 410 26.27 -17.51 8.08
CA SER A 410 26.57 -18.69 8.91
C SER A 410 25.29 -19.30 9.48
N ALA A 411 25.16 -20.61 9.45
CA ALA A 411 24.04 -21.34 10.04
C ALA A 411 23.89 -21.09 11.56
N ALA A 412 24.97 -20.69 12.24
CA ALA A 412 24.93 -20.41 13.66
C ALA A 412 23.98 -19.25 14.03
N ASN A 413 23.76 -18.31 13.10
CA ASN A 413 22.89 -17.15 13.30
C ASN A 413 22.02 -16.81 12.09
N THR A 414 21.71 -17.79 11.23
CA THR A 414 20.84 -17.56 10.08
C THR A 414 19.71 -18.57 10.03
N LEU A 415 18.49 -18.07 9.91
CA LEU A 415 17.25 -18.82 9.70
C LEU A 415 16.69 -18.50 8.31
N CYS A 416 16.38 -19.53 7.51
CA CYS A 416 15.71 -19.39 6.21
C CYS A 416 14.36 -20.11 6.28
N VAL A 417 13.26 -19.39 6.14
CA VAL A 417 11.89 -19.95 6.22
C VAL A 417 11.19 -19.78 4.87
N TYR A 418 10.53 -20.83 4.42
CA TYR A 418 9.76 -20.80 3.17
C TYR A 418 8.47 -21.62 3.28
N GLY A 419 7.48 -21.27 2.47
CA GLY A 419 6.24 -22.05 2.32
C GLY A 419 6.41 -23.21 1.37
N ASP A 420 5.71 -24.33 1.58
CA ASP A 420 5.82 -25.52 0.72
C ASP A 420 5.25 -25.35 -0.68
N ASP A 421 4.40 -24.32 -0.90
CA ASP A 421 3.88 -23.92 -2.20
C ASP A 421 4.59 -22.68 -2.78
N ASP A 422 5.77 -22.29 -2.24
CA ASP A 422 6.57 -21.14 -2.70
C ASP A 422 7.70 -21.62 -3.63
N ASP A 423 7.40 -21.75 -4.92
CA ASP A 423 8.30 -22.31 -5.93
C ASP A 423 9.51 -21.41 -6.24
N ASP A 424 9.45 -20.12 -5.94
CA ASP A 424 10.53 -19.14 -6.20
C ASP A 424 11.53 -19.01 -5.05
N SER A 425 11.32 -19.73 -3.96
CA SER A 425 12.15 -19.63 -2.77
C SER A 425 13.57 -20.17 -2.98
N LEU A 426 14.56 -19.39 -2.52
CA LEU A 426 15.96 -19.81 -2.46
C LEU A 426 16.22 -20.84 -1.35
N CYS A 427 15.45 -20.83 -0.25
CA CYS A 427 15.72 -21.61 0.97
C CYS A 427 15.98 -23.11 0.72
N PRO A 428 15.23 -23.83 -0.16
CA PRO A 428 15.49 -25.25 -0.43
C PRO A 428 16.90 -25.55 -0.96
N SER A 429 17.53 -24.56 -1.60
CA SER A 429 18.88 -24.69 -2.20
C SER A 429 20.01 -24.22 -1.28
N VAL A 430 19.70 -23.68 -0.09
CA VAL A 430 20.69 -23.15 0.85
C VAL A 430 21.39 -24.30 1.58
N ALA A 431 22.72 -24.29 1.55
CA ALA A 431 23.50 -25.30 2.27
C ALA A 431 23.34 -25.16 3.80
N ALA A 432 23.26 -26.29 4.50
CA ALA A 432 23.12 -26.35 5.96
C ALA A 432 24.23 -25.60 6.73
N ALA A 433 25.38 -25.37 6.10
CA ALA A 433 26.46 -24.57 6.68
C ALA A 433 26.18 -23.04 6.69
N ASN A 434 25.21 -22.59 5.87
CA ASN A 434 24.93 -21.17 5.68
C ASN A 434 23.66 -20.69 6.40
N ALA A 435 22.65 -21.57 6.51
CA ALA A 435 21.42 -21.27 7.24
C ALA A 435 20.74 -22.53 7.77
N ARG A 436 19.97 -22.36 8.83
CA ARG A 436 18.98 -23.33 9.29
C ARG A 436 17.71 -23.12 8.45
N VAL A 437 17.34 -24.13 7.67
CA VAL A 437 16.19 -24.06 6.78
C VAL A 437 14.96 -24.67 7.44
N VAL A 438 13.84 -23.96 7.41
CA VAL A 438 12.54 -24.41 7.92
C VAL A 438 11.49 -24.26 6.83
N LYS A 439 10.75 -25.34 6.58
CA LYS A 439 9.61 -25.36 5.68
C LYS A 439 8.32 -25.28 6.48
N LEU A 440 7.42 -24.40 6.08
CA LEU A 440 6.06 -24.26 6.62
C LEU A 440 5.01 -24.61 5.56
N SER A 441 3.78 -24.86 5.99
CA SER A 441 2.65 -25.05 5.07
C SER A 441 2.23 -23.73 4.45
N GLY A 442 1.75 -23.80 3.20
CA GLY A 442 1.25 -22.67 2.43
C GLY A 442 2.31 -22.05 1.52
N GLY A 443 1.91 -21.01 0.77
CA GLY A 443 2.81 -20.31 -0.16
C GLY A 443 3.65 -19.24 0.52
N HIS A 444 3.90 -18.16 -0.20
CA HIS A 444 4.75 -17.04 0.22
C HIS A 444 4.30 -16.33 1.51
N HIS A 445 3.02 -16.48 1.91
CA HIS A 445 2.43 -15.93 3.14
C HIS A 445 2.31 -16.94 4.30
N PHE A 446 2.97 -18.09 4.23
CA PHE A 446 3.08 -19.10 5.31
C PHE A 446 1.73 -19.53 5.91
N GLY A 447 0.68 -19.63 5.09
CA GLY A 447 -0.67 -20.00 5.53
C GLY A 447 -1.34 -19.00 6.50
N GLY A 448 -0.74 -17.82 6.74
CA GLY A 448 -1.27 -16.78 7.63
C GLY A 448 -1.00 -17.00 9.12
N ASP A 449 -0.25 -18.03 9.54
CA ASP A 449 0.11 -18.24 10.95
C ASP A 449 1.38 -17.46 11.35
N TYR A 450 1.22 -16.16 11.49
CA TYR A 450 2.34 -15.26 11.80
C TYR A 450 2.78 -15.34 13.27
N ALA A 451 1.92 -15.84 14.15
CA ALA A 451 2.29 -16.12 15.53
C ALA A 451 3.30 -17.29 15.62
N GLN A 452 3.08 -18.35 14.81
CA GLN A 452 4.04 -19.45 14.67
C GLN A 452 5.35 -18.96 14.08
N LEU A 453 5.30 -18.09 13.06
CA LEU A 453 6.48 -17.52 12.42
C LEU A 453 7.32 -16.70 13.42
N ALA A 454 6.69 -15.84 14.22
CA ALA A 454 7.37 -15.09 15.30
C ALA A 454 8.00 -16.03 16.34
N GLN A 455 7.33 -17.12 16.72
CA GLN A 455 7.86 -18.10 17.64
C GLN A 455 9.12 -18.81 17.09
N LEU A 456 9.10 -19.19 15.81
CA LEU A 456 10.26 -19.77 15.14
C LEU A 456 11.47 -18.84 15.14
N ILE A 457 11.26 -17.53 14.94
CA ILE A 457 12.32 -16.51 15.01
C ILE A 457 12.91 -16.46 16.42
N LEU A 458 12.08 -16.48 17.45
CA LEU A 458 12.51 -16.46 18.86
C LEU A 458 13.31 -17.72 19.21
N ASP A 459 12.79 -18.89 18.90
CA ASP A 459 13.45 -20.17 19.12
C ASP A 459 14.80 -20.27 18.40
N ALA A 460 14.88 -19.59 17.24
CA ALA A 460 16.11 -19.49 16.48
C ALA A 460 17.13 -18.56 17.13
N ALA A 461 16.66 -17.51 17.77
CA ALA A 461 17.50 -16.54 18.45
C ALA A 461 18.06 -17.04 19.81
N GLU A 462 17.42 -18.01 20.45
CA GLU A 462 17.85 -18.57 21.73
C GLU A 462 18.97 -19.64 21.62
N LYS A 463 19.15 -20.19 20.43
CA LYS A 463 20.16 -21.21 20.11
C LYS A 463 21.48 -20.62 19.66
#